data_b33d0d1e184817c01d0da947669dceea
#
_entry.id   b33d0d1e184817c01d0da947669dceea
#
_cell.length_a   1.000
_cell.length_b   1.000
_cell.length_c   1.000
_cell.angle_alpha   90.00
_cell.angle_beta   90.00
_cell.angle_gamma   90.00
#
_symmetry.space_group_name_H-M   'P 1'
#
loop_
_entity.id
_entity.type
_entity.pdbx_description
1 polymer ?
#
loop_
_entity_poly.entity_id
_entity_poly.type
_entity_poly.pdbx_seq_one_letter_code
_entity_poly.pdbx_strand_id
1 'polypeptide(L)'
;MKKNIIIVRGGGDIATGTIYKLHQSGYPVLVTEIANPSAIRRQVAFSEAVYEKSYTVEGVTCYFAENLTQASDLMEHGKIALMTDPDGAVIREVKPAAVVDGILAKKNLGTTIDMAPFTVALGPGFTAGVDVHAVVETMRGHKLGRIIYEGDAIPDTGIPGAIAGVAKERVIHAECAGILYGEKKISDSVDRDEVIAYIYPKAQGKDCLLYTSPSPRD
;
A
#
# COMPACT_ATOMS: atom_id res chain seq x y z
N MET A 1 19.03 -1.37 -19.28
CA MET A 1 18.28 -1.65 -18.02
C MET A 1 19.07 -2.61 -17.14
N LYS A 2 19.24 -2.31 -15.85
CA LYS A 2 19.90 -3.25 -14.91
C LYS A 2 19.12 -4.56 -14.86
N LYS A 3 19.86 -5.68 -14.98
CA LYS A 3 19.31 -7.01 -14.65
C LYS A 3 18.86 -6.99 -13.19
N ASN A 4 17.70 -7.56 -12.89
CA ASN A 4 17.12 -7.74 -11.55
C ASN A 4 16.25 -6.60 -11.01
N ILE A 5 15.51 -5.88 -11.86
CA ILE A 5 14.45 -4.98 -11.40
C ILE A 5 13.37 -5.81 -10.66
N ILE A 6 12.93 -5.30 -9.53
CA ILE A 6 11.78 -5.84 -8.81
C ILE A 6 10.62 -4.84 -8.94
N ILE A 7 9.47 -5.32 -9.39
CA ILE A 7 8.26 -4.52 -9.41
C ILE A 7 7.44 -4.85 -8.17
N VAL A 8 7.03 -3.81 -7.44
CA VAL A 8 6.10 -3.93 -6.32
C VAL A 8 4.77 -3.28 -6.71
N ARG A 9 3.70 -4.05 -6.74
CA ARG A 9 2.34 -3.58 -6.95
C ARG A 9 1.78 -3.07 -5.63
N GLY A 10 1.42 -1.77 -5.59
CA GLY A 10 0.98 -1.07 -4.38
C GLY A 10 2.13 -0.43 -3.62
N GLY A 11 1.93 0.82 -3.17
CA GLY A 11 2.86 1.61 -2.38
C GLY A 11 2.32 1.97 -0.98
N GLY A 12 1.32 1.23 -0.48
CA GLY A 12 0.76 1.41 0.86
C GLY A 12 1.78 1.11 1.97
N ASP A 13 1.40 1.32 3.21
CA ASP A 13 2.29 1.24 4.38
C ASP A 13 3.00 -0.13 4.53
N ILE A 14 2.30 -1.24 4.36
CA ILE A 14 2.90 -2.59 4.42
C ILE A 14 3.85 -2.81 3.24
N ALA A 15 3.42 -2.46 2.02
CA ALA A 15 4.27 -2.56 0.83
C ALA A 15 5.53 -1.71 0.97
N THR A 16 5.43 -0.51 1.57
CA THR A 16 6.55 0.39 1.79
C THR A 16 7.66 -0.27 2.60
N GLY A 17 7.33 -1.06 3.63
CA GLY A 17 8.33 -1.83 4.38
C GLY A 17 9.09 -2.82 3.50
N THR A 18 8.41 -3.49 2.58
CA THR A 18 9.03 -4.41 1.61
C THR A 18 9.87 -3.65 0.59
N ILE A 19 9.33 -2.57 0.01
CA ILE A 19 10.04 -1.69 -0.93
C ILE A 19 11.34 -1.16 -0.31
N TYR A 20 11.25 -0.67 0.93
CA TYR A 20 12.39 -0.20 1.71
C TYR A 20 13.48 -1.28 1.83
N LYS A 21 13.11 -2.50 2.23
CA LYS A 21 14.07 -3.59 2.39
C LYS A 21 14.69 -4.05 1.07
N LEU A 22 13.93 -4.12 0.00
CA LEU A 22 14.44 -4.44 -1.33
C LEU A 22 15.45 -3.39 -1.80
N HIS A 23 15.12 -2.11 -1.64
CA HIS A 23 16.02 -1.01 -1.97
C HIS A 23 17.30 -1.05 -1.15
N GLN A 24 17.22 -1.23 0.18
CA GLN A 24 18.38 -1.37 1.06
C GLN A 24 19.25 -2.60 0.70
N SER A 25 18.68 -3.60 0.09
CA SER A 25 19.38 -4.79 -0.41
C SER A 25 20.02 -4.57 -1.79
N GLY A 26 19.91 -3.35 -2.35
CA GLY A 26 20.56 -2.95 -3.60
C GLY A 26 19.78 -3.31 -4.87
N TYR A 27 18.52 -3.74 -4.75
CA TYR A 27 17.68 -3.96 -5.92
C TYR A 27 17.11 -2.66 -6.48
N PRO A 28 17.09 -2.47 -7.81
CA PRO A 28 16.29 -1.42 -8.43
C PRO A 28 14.81 -1.77 -8.24
N VAL A 29 14.04 -0.85 -7.65
CA VAL A 29 12.62 -1.05 -7.35
C VAL A 29 11.76 -0.09 -8.15
N LEU A 30 10.78 -0.65 -8.88
CA LEU A 30 9.69 0.08 -9.51
C LEU A 30 8.39 -0.24 -8.76
N VAL A 31 7.71 0.78 -8.29
CA VAL A 31 6.41 0.66 -7.64
C VAL A 31 5.31 1.03 -8.64
N THR A 32 4.27 0.21 -8.73
CA THR A 32 3.06 0.56 -9.49
C THR A 32 1.91 0.84 -8.53
N GLU A 33 1.17 1.92 -8.79
CA GLU A 33 0.10 2.38 -7.90
C GLU A 33 -1.12 2.85 -8.73
N ILE A 34 -2.24 3.04 -8.08
CA ILE A 34 -3.42 3.69 -8.66
C ILE A 34 -3.26 5.21 -8.65
N ALA A 35 -4.06 5.92 -9.48
CA ALA A 35 -4.00 7.38 -9.57
C ALA A 35 -4.47 8.10 -8.28
N ASN A 36 -5.29 7.44 -7.48
CA ASN A 36 -5.80 8.00 -6.22
C ASN A 36 -5.63 6.98 -5.09
N PRO A 37 -4.41 6.78 -4.59
CA PRO A 37 -4.15 5.87 -3.48
C PRO A 37 -4.86 6.34 -2.19
N SER A 38 -5.27 5.36 -1.38
CA SER A 38 -6.08 5.60 -0.18
C SER A 38 -5.43 5.04 1.09
N ALA A 39 -4.11 5.13 1.20
CA ALA A 39 -3.40 4.66 2.39
C ALA A 39 -3.83 5.43 3.64
N ILE A 40 -4.31 4.73 4.67
CA ILE A 40 -4.71 5.34 5.94
C ILE A 40 -3.48 5.86 6.70
N ARG A 41 -2.41 5.08 6.76
CA ARG A 41 -1.14 5.45 7.40
C ARG A 41 -0.20 6.17 6.43
N ARG A 42 -0.65 7.32 5.94
CA ARG A 42 0.02 8.11 4.89
C ARG A 42 1.48 8.43 5.21
N GLN A 43 1.80 8.76 6.46
CA GLN A 43 3.17 9.14 6.86
C GLN A 43 4.22 8.05 6.65
N VAL A 44 3.81 6.80 6.44
CA VAL A 44 4.70 5.65 6.22
C VAL A 44 4.38 4.91 4.92
N ALA A 45 3.76 5.61 3.95
CA ALA A 45 3.34 5.03 2.68
C ALA A 45 3.97 5.76 1.50
N PHE A 46 4.74 5.06 0.67
CA PHE A 46 5.32 5.63 -0.56
C PHE A 46 4.27 5.98 -1.62
N SER A 47 3.04 5.49 -1.50
CA SER A 47 1.92 5.90 -2.34
C SER A 47 1.66 7.40 -2.31
N GLU A 48 2.05 8.11 -1.24
CA GLU A 48 1.96 9.57 -1.17
C GLU A 48 2.78 10.29 -2.25
N ALA A 49 3.79 9.62 -2.82
CA ALA A 49 4.54 10.17 -3.95
C ALA A 49 3.67 10.42 -5.21
N VAL A 50 2.51 9.78 -5.34
CA VAL A 50 1.55 10.09 -6.42
C VAL A 50 1.07 11.54 -6.32
N TYR A 51 0.81 12.01 -5.11
CA TYR A 51 0.31 13.37 -4.85
C TYR A 51 1.46 14.38 -4.75
N GLU A 52 2.50 14.06 -3.99
CA GLU A 52 3.59 14.97 -3.61
C GLU A 52 4.77 14.93 -4.59
N LYS A 53 4.73 14.10 -5.66
CA LYS A 53 5.81 13.84 -6.62
C LYS A 53 7.02 13.12 -6.05
N SER A 54 7.26 13.21 -4.77
CA SER A 54 8.23 12.39 -4.03
C SER A 54 7.80 12.28 -2.58
N TYR A 55 8.12 11.15 -1.96
CA TYR A 55 7.80 10.95 -0.55
C TYR A 55 8.92 10.19 0.16
N THR A 56 9.25 10.63 1.38
CA THR A 56 10.37 10.07 2.15
C THR A 56 9.85 9.35 3.39
N VAL A 57 10.26 8.10 3.55
CA VAL A 57 9.98 7.27 4.73
C VAL A 57 11.31 6.74 5.26
N GLU A 58 11.58 6.94 6.54
CA GLU A 58 12.81 6.46 7.21
C GLU A 58 14.10 6.84 6.43
N GLY A 59 14.16 8.05 5.88
CA GLY A 59 15.33 8.56 5.14
C GLY A 59 15.47 8.01 3.71
N VAL A 60 14.57 7.15 3.25
CA VAL A 60 14.52 6.67 1.87
C VAL A 60 13.41 7.40 1.12
N THR A 61 13.73 7.90 -0.09
CA THR A 61 12.79 8.67 -0.90
C THR A 61 12.35 7.86 -2.12
N CYS A 62 11.03 7.80 -2.31
CA CYS A 62 10.37 7.30 -3.52
C CYS A 62 9.98 8.48 -4.39
N TYR A 63 10.22 8.40 -5.70
CA TYR A 63 9.96 9.47 -6.66
C TYR A 63 8.88 9.04 -7.66
N PHE A 64 7.91 9.91 -7.90
CA PHE A 64 6.92 9.72 -8.95
C PHE A 64 7.54 9.86 -10.33
N ALA A 65 7.25 8.93 -11.21
CA ALA A 65 7.65 8.93 -12.60
C ALA A 65 6.39 8.95 -13.49
N GLU A 66 6.36 9.84 -14.47
CA GLU A 66 5.22 9.97 -15.39
C GLU A 66 5.18 8.88 -16.46
N ASN A 67 6.34 8.26 -16.71
CA ASN A 67 6.51 7.21 -17.72
C ASN A 67 7.69 6.29 -17.39
N LEU A 68 7.79 5.18 -18.11
CA LEU A 68 8.82 4.18 -17.89
C LEU A 68 10.24 4.69 -18.14
N THR A 69 10.42 5.63 -19.07
CA THR A 69 11.74 6.24 -19.34
C THR A 69 12.26 6.97 -18.11
N GLN A 70 11.41 7.81 -17.53
CA GLN A 70 11.74 8.53 -16.29
C GLN A 70 11.94 7.58 -15.12
N ALA A 71 11.11 6.53 -15.00
CA ALA A 71 11.27 5.50 -13.96
C ALA A 71 12.62 4.76 -14.11
N SER A 72 13.02 4.44 -15.34
CA SER A 72 14.31 3.80 -15.62
C SER A 72 15.49 4.68 -15.22
N ASP A 73 15.44 5.96 -15.57
CA ASP A 73 16.48 6.93 -15.18
C ASP A 73 16.60 7.03 -13.65
N LEU A 74 15.50 7.14 -12.93
CA LEU A 74 15.50 7.15 -11.47
C LEU A 74 16.15 5.90 -10.88
N MET A 75 15.80 4.72 -11.38
CA MET A 75 16.36 3.46 -10.91
C MET A 75 17.85 3.31 -11.25
N GLU A 76 18.30 3.82 -12.39
CA GLU A 76 19.73 3.82 -12.77
C GLU A 76 20.57 4.68 -11.82
N HIS A 77 19.99 5.75 -11.28
CA HIS A 77 20.60 6.59 -10.24
C HIS A 77 20.38 6.06 -8.81
N GLY A 78 19.94 4.81 -8.66
CA GLY A 78 19.76 4.17 -7.35
C GLY A 78 18.59 4.71 -6.55
N LYS A 79 17.57 5.28 -7.19
CA LYS A 79 16.35 5.77 -6.57
C LYS A 79 15.20 4.78 -6.72
N ILE A 80 14.22 4.83 -5.82
CA ILE A 80 12.95 4.12 -5.97
C ILE A 80 12.06 4.94 -6.90
N ALA A 81 11.55 4.32 -7.96
CA ALA A 81 10.59 4.93 -8.85
C ALA A 81 9.18 4.43 -8.55
N LEU A 82 8.17 5.30 -8.62
CA LEU A 82 6.76 4.97 -8.55
C LEU A 82 6.04 5.55 -9.76
N MET A 83 5.18 4.77 -10.39
CA MET A 83 4.34 5.24 -11.50
C MET A 83 2.89 4.77 -11.33
N THR A 84 1.97 5.50 -11.95
CA THR A 84 0.57 5.09 -12.01
C THR A 84 0.40 4.01 -13.08
N ASP A 85 0.13 2.78 -12.63
CA ASP A 85 -0.15 1.62 -13.49
C ASP A 85 -1.00 0.60 -12.69
N PRO A 86 -2.32 0.81 -12.57
CA PRO A 86 -3.19 -0.02 -11.74
C PRO A 86 -3.25 -1.48 -12.20
N ASP A 87 -3.13 -1.69 -13.50
CA ASP A 87 -3.27 -3.03 -14.11
C ASP A 87 -1.93 -3.79 -14.19
N GLY A 88 -0.81 -3.13 -13.88
CA GLY A 88 0.52 -3.73 -13.97
C GLY A 88 0.96 -3.97 -15.42
N ALA A 89 0.52 -3.14 -16.36
CA ALA A 89 0.86 -3.26 -17.79
C ALA A 89 2.37 -3.18 -18.02
N VAL A 90 3.07 -2.37 -17.25
CA VAL A 90 4.53 -2.19 -17.30
C VAL A 90 5.31 -3.48 -17.01
N ILE A 91 4.72 -4.45 -16.30
CA ILE A 91 5.36 -5.75 -15.99
C ILE A 91 5.76 -6.48 -17.28
N ARG A 92 4.87 -6.45 -18.30
CA ARG A 92 5.13 -7.11 -19.60
C ARG A 92 6.26 -6.43 -20.38
N GLU A 93 6.41 -5.12 -20.24
CA GLU A 93 7.43 -4.33 -20.90
C GLU A 93 8.79 -4.46 -20.22
N VAL A 94 8.82 -4.33 -18.89
CA VAL A 94 10.05 -4.38 -18.07
C VAL A 94 10.60 -5.79 -17.96
N LYS A 95 9.75 -6.81 -17.92
CA LYS A 95 10.12 -8.21 -17.65
C LYS A 95 11.01 -8.31 -16.40
N PRO A 96 10.47 -7.98 -15.21
CA PRO A 96 11.25 -7.89 -13.99
C PRO A 96 11.77 -9.26 -13.54
N ALA A 97 12.77 -9.27 -12.68
CA ALA A 97 13.26 -10.50 -12.03
C ALA A 97 12.23 -11.07 -11.03
N ALA A 98 11.46 -10.18 -10.39
CA ALA A 98 10.39 -10.58 -9.49
C ALA A 98 9.26 -9.54 -9.47
N VAL A 99 8.07 -10.01 -9.15
CA VAL A 99 6.89 -9.17 -8.83
C VAL A 99 6.46 -9.45 -7.41
N VAL A 100 6.23 -8.39 -6.64
CA VAL A 100 5.63 -8.46 -5.31
C VAL A 100 4.28 -7.78 -5.35
N ASP A 101 3.21 -8.51 -5.05
CA ASP A 101 1.89 -7.90 -4.83
C ASP A 101 1.78 -7.46 -3.38
N GLY A 102 1.83 -6.14 -3.18
CA GLY A 102 1.69 -5.46 -1.90
C GLY A 102 0.43 -4.61 -1.81
N ILE A 103 -0.55 -4.81 -2.72
CA ILE A 103 -1.81 -4.04 -2.74
C ILE A 103 -2.64 -4.29 -1.48
N LEU A 104 -2.60 -5.50 -0.92
CA LEU A 104 -3.34 -5.91 0.28
C LEU A 104 -4.87 -5.72 0.19
N ALA A 105 -5.42 -5.93 -1.00
CA ALA A 105 -6.87 -5.83 -1.26
C ALA A 105 -7.70 -6.96 -0.64
N LYS A 106 -7.06 -7.92 0.04
CA LYS A 106 -7.68 -9.15 0.61
C LYS A 106 -8.29 -10.09 -0.44
N LYS A 107 -8.00 -9.82 -1.69
CA LYS A 107 -8.35 -10.62 -2.87
C LYS A 107 -7.32 -10.36 -3.96
N ASN A 108 -7.13 -11.32 -4.85
CA ASN A 108 -6.27 -11.15 -6.01
C ASN A 108 -6.90 -10.15 -7.00
N LEU A 109 -6.15 -9.10 -7.35
CA LEU A 109 -6.52 -8.10 -8.35
C LEU A 109 -5.75 -8.29 -9.66
N GLY A 110 -5.54 -9.54 -10.05
CA GLY A 110 -4.97 -9.91 -11.35
C GLY A 110 -3.47 -10.18 -11.34
N THR A 111 -2.85 -10.42 -10.18
CA THR A 111 -1.46 -10.94 -10.13
C THR A 111 -1.46 -12.43 -10.39
N THR A 112 -0.63 -12.87 -11.33
CA THR A 112 -0.51 -14.27 -11.70
C THR A 112 0.94 -14.77 -11.60
N ILE A 113 1.10 -16.08 -11.41
CA ILE A 113 2.41 -16.72 -11.16
C ILE A 113 3.40 -16.52 -12.31
N ASP A 114 2.92 -16.33 -13.52
CA ASP A 114 3.70 -16.15 -14.75
C ASP A 114 4.13 -14.71 -15.05
N MET A 115 3.74 -13.74 -14.22
CA MET A 115 4.14 -12.34 -14.41
C MET A 115 5.64 -12.08 -14.31
N ALA A 116 6.36 -12.94 -13.58
CA ALA A 116 7.82 -12.89 -13.45
C ALA A 116 8.38 -14.27 -13.09
N PRO A 117 9.72 -14.49 -13.24
CA PRO A 117 10.38 -15.71 -12.76
C PRO A 117 10.12 -16.03 -11.29
N PHE A 118 9.84 -15.01 -10.47
CA PHE A 118 9.43 -15.19 -9.08
C PHE A 118 8.35 -14.15 -8.72
N THR A 119 7.22 -14.64 -8.21
CA THR A 119 6.09 -13.78 -7.78
C THR A 119 5.78 -14.06 -6.32
N VAL A 120 5.53 -12.97 -5.57
CA VAL A 120 5.22 -13.02 -4.14
C VAL A 120 4.00 -12.15 -3.88
N ALA A 121 3.10 -12.58 -3.01
CA ALA A 121 2.00 -11.74 -2.52
C ALA A 121 2.10 -11.53 -1.01
N LEU A 122 1.68 -10.35 -0.54
CA LEU A 122 1.63 -10.03 0.87
C LEU A 122 0.18 -10.18 1.38
N GLY A 123 0.01 -11.07 2.37
CA GLY A 123 -1.28 -11.29 3.03
C GLY A 123 -2.27 -12.15 2.27
N PRO A 124 -3.53 -12.19 2.72
CA PRO A 124 -4.56 -13.07 2.20
C PRO A 124 -5.09 -12.66 0.83
N GLY A 125 -5.70 -13.60 0.15
CA GLY A 125 -6.31 -13.44 -1.17
C GLY A 125 -5.53 -14.10 -2.30
N PHE A 126 -4.47 -14.84 -1.97
CA PHE A 126 -3.62 -15.57 -2.90
C PHE A 126 -3.33 -16.96 -2.37
N THR A 127 -3.27 -17.95 -3.29
CA THR A 127 -2.81 -19.31 -3.03
C THR A 127 -1.39 -19.47 -3.57
N ALA A 128 -0.43 -19.72 -2.67
CA ALA A 128 0.95 -20.03 -3.06
C ALA A 128 1.02 -21.34 -3.83
N GLY A 129 1.82 -21.36 -4.91
CA GLY A 129 1.92 -22.48 -5.84
C GLY A 129 0.83 -22.48 -6.93
N VAL A 130 -0.15 -21.58 -6.87
CA VAL A 130 -1.23 -21.43 -7.85
C VAL A 130 -1.24 -20.01 -8.43
N ASP A 131 -1.54 -19.01 -7.61
CA ASP A 131 -1.60 -17.61 -8.03
C ASP A 131 -0.23 -16.96 -8.08
N VAL A 132 0.62 -17.29 -7.13
CA VAL A 132 1.99 -16.77 -6.94
C VAL A 132 2.91 -17.87 -6.44
N HIS A 133 4.24 -17.67 -6.56
CA HIS A 133 5.21 -18.65 -6.06
C HIS A 133 5.26 -18.71 -4.52
N ALA A 134 5.02 -17.59 -3.86
CA ALA A 134 5.02 -17.53 -2.39
C ALA A 134 4.06 -16.47 -1.88
N VAL A 135 3.52 -16.69 -0.68
CA VAL A 135 2.71 -15.73 0.06
C VAL A 135 3.40 -15.41 1.39
N VAL A 136 3.43 -14.15 1.78
CA VAL A 136 3.96 -13.72 3.08
C VAL A 136 2.80 -13.43 4.02
N GLU A 137 2.78 -14.08 5.18
CA GLU A 137 1.77 -13.86 6.21
C GLU A 137 1.87 -12.45 6.79
N THR A 138 0.76 -11.72 6.80
CA THR A 138 0.67 -10.35 7.33
C THR A 138 -0.17 -10.22 8.59
N MET A 139 -0.84 -11.28 9.02
CA MET A 139 -1.60 -11.27 10.26
C MET A 139 -0.67 -11.15 11.46
N ARG A 140 -1.00 -10.25 12.39
CA ARG A 140 -0.25 -10.08 13.64
C ARG A 140 -0.28 -11.36 14.47
N GLY A 141 0.87 -11.72 15.02
CA GLY A 141 1.04 -12.92 15.85
C GLY A 141 2.28 -13.73 15.48
N HIS A 142 2.36 -14.95 15.93
CA HIS A 142 3.52 -15.83 15.74
C HIS A 142 3.87 -16.14 14.29
N LYS A 143 2.90 -16.00 13.38
CA LYS A 143 3.09 -16.32 11.97
C LYS A 143 3.43 -15.11 11.12
N LEU A 144 3.43 -13.90 11.68
CA LEU A 144 3.74 -12.67 10.94
C LEU A 144 5.11 -12.78 10.24
N GLY A 145 5.11 -12.50 8.93
CA GLY A 145 6.31 -12.57 8.09
C GLY A 145 6.69 -13.98 7.66
N ARG A 146 5.91 -15.01 8.03
CA ARG A 146 6.17 -16.39 7.55
C ARG A 146 5.97 -16.46 6.05
N ILE A 147 6.92 -17.08 5.37
CA ILE A 147 6.82 -17.38 3.93
C ILE A 147 6.09 -18.72 3.75
N ILE A 148 5.07 -18.71 2.92
CA ILE A 148 4.20 -19.84 2.57
C ILE A 148 4.47 -20.16 1.10
N TYR A 149 4.90 -21.37 0.80
CA TYR A 149 5.17 -21.84 -0.56
C TYR A 149 4.05 -22.70 -1.12
N GLU A 150 3.12 -23.16 -0.28
CA GLU A 150 1.96 -23.97 -0.66
C GLU A 150 0.78 -23.59 0.24
N GLY A 151 -0.38 -23.26 -0.37
CA GLY A 151 -1.59 -22.86 0.33
C GLY A 151 -1.68 -21.35 0.59
N ASP A 152 -2.50 -20.94 1.56
CA ASP A 152 -2.97 -19.57 1.76
C ASP A 152 -2.44 -18.95 3.06
N ALA A 153 -2.34 -17.62 3.10
CA ALA A 153 -2.22 -16.88 4.35
C ALA A 153 -3.55 -16.94 5.14
N ILE A 154 -3.48 -16.63 6.43
CA ILE A 154 -4.66 -16.58 7.29
C ILE A 154 -5.67 -15.59 6.71
N PRO A 155 -6.95 -16.01 6.54
CA PRO A 155 -7.99 -15.12 5.99
C PRO A 155 -8.17 -13.85 6.81
N ASP A 156 -8.52 -12.76 6.13
CA ASP A 156 -8.88 -11.51 6.79
C ASP A 156 -10.19 -11.68 7.58
N THR A 157 -10.19 -11.23 8.81
CA THR A 157 -11.37 -11.32 9.68
C THR A 157 -12.31 -10.11 9.53
N GLY A 158 -11.88 -9.06 8.83
CA GLY A 158 -12.58 -7.78 8.75
C GLY A 158 -12.64 -7.02 10.08
N ILE A 159 -12.01 -7.56 11.13
CA ILE A 159 -11.99 -6.94 12.47
C ILE A 159 -10.61 -6.32 12.71
N PRO A 160 -10.53 -5.00 12.95
CA PRO A 160 -9.27 -4.36 13.28
C PRO A 160 -8.64 -4.99 14.53
N GLY A 161 -7.32 -5.18 14.51
CA GLY A 161 -6.61 -5.70 15.69
C GLY A 161 -6.84 -4.82 16.90
N ALA A 162 -7.05 -5.42 18.06
CA ALA A 162 -7.24 -4.69 19.32
C ALA A 162 -5.94 -3.96 19.73
N ILE A 163 -6.09 -2.70 20.19
CA ILE A 163 -5.04 -1.91 20.82
C ILE A 163 -5.62 -1.43 22.15
N ALA A 164 -4.95 -1.72 23.25
CA ALA A 164 -5.43 -1.42 24.60
C ALA A 164 -6.88 -1.91 24.87
N GLY A 165 -7.24 -3.08 24.32
CA GLY A 165 -8.57 -3.66 24.47
C GLY A 165 -9.65 -3.09 23.55
N VAL A 166 -9.35 -2.06 22.75
CA VAL A 166 -10.29 -1.40 21.83
C VAL A 166 -10.02 -1.86 20.39
N ALA A 167 -11.01 -2.29 19.65
CA ALA A 167 -10.89 -2.80 18.29
C ALA A 167 -11.72 -2.00 17.28
N LYS A 168 -13.01 -2.23 17.19
CA LYS A 168 -13.89 -1.60 16.21
C LYS A 168 -14.06 -0.10 16.44
N GLU A 169 -14.13 0.31 17.68
CA GLU A 169 -14.40 1.70 18.10
C GLU A 169 -13.27 2.66 17.74
N ARG A 170 -12.07 2.15 17.44
CA ARG A 170 -10.94 3.00 16.99
C ARG A 170 -10.99 3.33 15.50
N VAL A 171 -11.90 2.75 14.75
CA VAL A 171 -12.02 2.99 13.31
C VAL A 171 -13.21 3.88 13.04
N ILE A 172 -12.96 5.04 12.48
CA ILE A 172 -14.00 5.95 12.00
C ILE A 172 -14.27 5.58 10.55
N HIS A 173 -15.51 5.26 10.25
CA HIS A 173 -15.95 4.91 8.90
C HIS A 173 -16.59 6.12 8.21
N ALA A 174 -16.37 6.23 6.90
CA ALA A 174 -17.06 7.20 6.08
C ALA A 174 -18.57 6.85 6.01
N GLU A 175 -19.43 7.82 6.29
CA GLU A 175 -20.89 7.64 6.24
C GLU A 175 -21.44 7.79 4.81
N CYS A 176 -20.67 8.34 3.90
CA CYS A 176 -21.04 8.53 2.51
C CYS A 176 -19.86 8.33 1.55
N ALA A 177 -20.16 8.06 0.29
CA ALA A 177 -19.14 8.02 -0.77
C ALA A 177 -18.80 9.44 -1.24
N GLY A 178 -17.50 9.75 -1.37
CA GLY A 178 -17.07 11.08 -1.79
C GLY A 178 -15.55 11.22 -1.79
N ILE A 179 -15.10 12.47 -1.89
CA ILE A 179 -13.68 12.83 -1.76
C ILE A 179 -13.43 13.29 -0.33
N LEU A 180 -12.49 12.64 0.34
CA LEU A 180 -12.11 12.96 1.72
C LEU A 180 -11.06 14.10 1.73
N TYR A 181 -11.35 15.14 2.50
CA TYR A 181 -10.43 16.22 2.82
C TYR A 181 -10.14 16.22 4.32
N GLY A 182 -8.88 16.01 4.69
CA GLY A 182 -8.44 16.04 6.09
C GLY A 182 -8.33 17.46 6.59
N GLU A 183 -9.04 17.80 7.68
CA GLU A 183 -8.84 19.03 8.44
C GLU A 183 -7.67 18.88 9.41
N LYS A 184 -7.52 17.71 9.97
CA LYS A 184 -6.44 17.36 10.88
C LYS A 184 -5.42 16.42 10.22
N LYS A 185 -4.19 16.52 10.68
CA LYS A 185 -3.08 15.64 10.25
C LYS A 185 -2.87 14.51 11.23
N ILE A 186 -2.20 13.45 10.79
CA ILE A 186 -1.75 12.37 11.67
C ILE A 186 -0.83 12.97 12.74
N SER A 187 -1.06 12.62 14.00
CA SER A 187 -0.38 13.13 15.22
C SER A 187 -0.89 14.47 15.74
N ASP A 188 -1.86 15.11 15.11
CA ASP A 188 -2.50 16.27 15.72
C ASP A 188 -3.31 15.84 16.95
N SER A 189 -3.29 16.66 17.98
CA SER A 189 -4.21 16.53 19.11
C SER A 189 -5.60 16.98 18.69
N VAL A 190 -6.61 16.26 19.13
CA VAL A 190 -8.01 16.54 18.79
C VAL A 190 -8.88 16.41 20.03
N ASP A 191 -9.87 17.28 20.14
CA ASP A 191 -10.85 17.22 21.21
C ASP A 191 -12.02 16.30 20.84
N ARG A 192 -12.80 15.94 21.84
CA ARG A 192 -14.03 15.18 21.63
C ARG A 192 -15.00 15.95 20.74
N ASP A 193 -15.63 15.25 19.78
CA ASP A 193 -16.58 15.83 18.82
C ASP A 193 -15.99 16.91 17.89
N GLU A 194 -14.66 17.02 17.82
CA GLU A 194 -13.98 17.90 16.88
C GLU A 194 -14.03 17.33 15.45
N VAL A 195 -14.23 18.21 14.47
CA VAL A 195 -14.20 17.83 13.04
C VAL A 195 -12.76 17.49 12.65
N ILE A 196 -12.54 16.30 12.10
CA ILE A 196 -11.23 15.85 11.66
C ILE A 196 -11.10 15.79 10.13
N ALA A 197 -12.21 15.68 9.43
CA ALA A 197 -12.23 15.65 7.97
C ALA A 197 -13.61 15.96 7.42
N TYR A 198 -13.65 16.31 6.14
CA TYR A 198 -14.86 16.50 5.34
C TYR A 198 -14.91 15.50 4.21
N ILE A 199 -16.11 15.01 3.87
CA ILE A 199 -16.34 14.21 2.68
C ILE A 199 -17.27 15.00 1.77
N TYR A 200 -16.78 15.30 0.56
CA TYR A 200 -17.60 15.93 -0.49
C TYR A 200 -18.19 14.86 -1.38
N PRO A 201 -19.51 14.62 -1.34
CA PRO A 201 -20.15 13.61 -2.17
C PRO A 201 -20.06 13.93 -3.66
N LYS A 202 -19.77 12.94 -4.49
CA LYS A 202 -19.66 13.12 -5.95
C LYS A 202 -20.98 13.49 -6.64
N ALA A 203 -22.13 13.35 -6.00
CA ALA A 203 -23.42 13.41 -6.69
C ALA A 203 -24.60 14.10 -5.99
N GLN A 204 -24.52 14.55 -4.76
CA GLN A 204 -25.65 15.22 -4.10
C GLN A 204 -25.19 16.11 -2.94
N GLY A 205 -24.84 17.32 -3.18
CA GLY A 205 -24.83 18.53 -2.37
C GLY A 205 -24.99 18.52 -0.84
N LYS A 206 -24.64 17.43 -0.17
CA LYS A 206 -24.59 17.35 1.29
C LYS A 206 -23.20 16.92 1.70
N ASP A 207 -22.51 17.79 2.40
CA ASP A 207 -21.22 17.49 3.02
C ASP A 207 -21.42 16.54 4.19
N CYS A 208 -20.63 15.46 4.21
CA CYS A 208 -20.59 14.56 5.36
C CYS A 208 -19.39 14.93 6.21
N LEU A 209 -19.60 15.18 7.49
CA LEU A 209 -18.56 15.52 8.44
C LEU A 209 -18.09 14.25 9.16
N LEU A 210 -16.78 14.09 9.30
CA LEU A 210 -16.19 13.09 10.18
C LEU A 210 -15.72 13.77 11.46
N TYR A 211 -16.23 13.28 12.57
CA TYR A 211 -15.91 13.75 13.91
C TYR A 211 -15.03 12.73 14.64
N THR A 212 -14.34 13.19 15.68
CA THR A 212 -13.64 12.29 16.59
C THR A 212 -14.61 11.36 17.32
N SER A 213 -14.13 10.16 17.67
CA SER A 213 -14.90 9.23 18.47
C SER A 213 -15.24 9.83 19.85
N PRO A 214 -16.44 9.58 20.39
CA PRO A 214 -16.82 10.03 21.74
C PRO A 214 -16.06 9.28 22.86
N SER A 215 -15.27 8.26 22.55
CA SER A 215 -14.49 7.54 23.54
C SER A 215 -13.21 8.31 23.88
N PRO A 216 -12.99 8.71 25.12
CA PRO A 216 -11.73 9.29 25.53
C PRO A 216 -10.62 8.25 25.30
N ARG A 217 -9.53 8.68 24.68
CA ARG A 217 -8.30 7.92 24.69
C ARG A 217 -7.54 8.32 25.94
N ASP A 218 -7.43 7.40 26.85
CA ASP A 218 -6.42 7.45 27.88
C ASP A 218 -5.05 7.18 27.26
#